data_62a179c321630b96ea56385b92609cfb
#
_entry.id   62a179c321630b96ea56385b92609cfb
#
_cell.length_a   1.000
_cell.length_b   1.000
_cell.length_c   1.000
_cell.angle_alpha   90.00
_cell.angle_beta   90.00
_cell.angle_gamma   90.00
#
_symmetry.space_group_name_H-M   'P 1'
#
loop_
_entity.id
_entity.type
_entity.pdbx_description
1 polymer ?
#
loop_
_entity_poly.entity_id
_entity_poly.type
_entity_poly.pdbx_seq_one_letter_code
_entity_poly.pdbx_strand_id
1 'polypeptide(L)'
;MDSNSVFPRISLLVFLFICAAYNAVNAVNVFNIRDNNGIPDGKTDNSQALLSTWEKACKVDGGTVLVPSGIYYVKSALLQGPCIGQTIFSVMGTLMASASPLTQESWIEFNQVDGLSITGNGVFDGQGSSTWAHNGNHNAKASSTCTAVSYFSNNV
;
A
#
# COMPACT_ATOMS: atom_id res chain seq x y z
N MET A 1 55.90 26.19 -28.32
CA MET A 1 54.64 25.89 -29.02
C MET A 1 54.19 24.53 -28.56
N ASP A 2 53.48 24.40 -27.43
CA ASP A 2 52.77 23.16 -27.07
C ASP A 2 51.57 23.56 -26.23
N SER A 3 50.53 23.90 -26.96
CA SER A 3 49.20 24.14 -26.46
C SER A 3 48.38 22.90 -26.84
N ASN A 4 48.17 21.92 -25.96
CA ASN A 4 47.08 20.95 -26.17
C ASN A 4 47.09 19.76 -25.17
N SER A 5 46.88 20.00 -23.88
CA SER A 5 46.57 18.83 -23.05
C SER A 5 45.61 19.03 -21.87
N VAL A 6 44.99 20.21 -21.78
CA VAL A 6 44.10 20.51 -20.65
C VAL A 6 42.64 20.13 -20.92
N PHE A 7 42.21 20.19 -22.19
CA PHE A 7 40.81 20.01 -22.57
C PHE A 7 40.26 18.56 -22.42
N PRO A 8 41.01 17.46 -22.68
CA PRO A 8 40.46 16.14 -22.62
C PRO A 8 40.20 15.66 -21.15
N ARG A 9 41.00 16.15 -20.19
CA ARG A 9 40.88 15.76 -18.78
C ARG A 9 39.65 16.35 -18.08
N ILE A 10 39.31 17.61 -18.41
CA ILE A 10 38.12 18.29 -17.90
C ILE A 10 36.85 17.62 -18.45
N SER A 11 36.85 17.28 -19.73
CA SER A 11 35.71 16.57 -20.37
C SER A 11 35.47 15.22 -19.77
N LEU A 12 36.51 14.45 -19.45
CA LEU A 12 36.35 13.11 -18.82
C LEU A 12 35.79 13.20 -17.38
N LEU A 13 36.27 14.17 -16.59
CA LEU A 13 35.76 14.40 -15.22
C LEU A 13 34.31 14.87 -15.24
N VAL A 14 33.94 15.79 -16.12
CA VAL A 14 32.54 16.22 -16.27
C VAL A 14 31.65 15.08 -16.74
N PHE A 15 32.13 14.22 -17.65
CA PHE A 15 31.38 13.06 -18.10
C PHE A 15 31.19 12.04 -16.98
N LEU A 16 32.20 11.80 -16.14
CA LEU A 16 32.09 10.93 -14.97
C LEU A 16 31.15 11.50 -13.92
N PHE A 17 31.14 12.81 -13.70
CA PHE A 17 30.18 13.48 -12.80
C PHE A 17 28.75 13.40 -13.33
N ILE A 18 28.54 13.56 -14.63
CA ILE A 18 27.23 13.43 -15.27
C ILE A 18 26.77 11.96 -15.18
N CYS A 19 27.62 10.98 -15.47
CA CYS A 19 27.28 9.56 -15.30
C CYS A 19 26.98 9.17 -13.85
N ALA A 20 27.66 9.76 -12.87
CA ALA A 20 27.36 9.53 -11.44
C ALA A 20 26.01 10.14 -11.04
N ALA A 21 25.63 11.28 -11.59
CA ALA A 21 24.34 11.92 -11.35
C ALA A 21 23.17 11.16 -12.00
N TYR A 22 23.40 10.48 -13.14
CA TYR A 22 22.38 9.66 -13.80
C TYR A 22 22.07 8.35 -13.05
N ASN A 23 22.90 7.89 -12.13
CA ASN A 23 22.66 6.71 -11.32
C ASN A 23 21.87 7.00 -10.02
N ALA A 24 21.42 8.22 -9.79
CA ALA A 24 20.36 8.53 -8.83
C ALA A 24 19.00 8.08 -9.41
N VAL A 25 18.95 6.86 -9.94
CA VAL A 25 17.75 6.21 -10.45
C VAL A 25 16.82 5.96 -9.28
N ASN A 26 15.64 6.51 -9.35
CA ASN A 26 14.42 6.18 -8.65
C ASN A 26 14.52 4.86 -7.87
N ALA A 27 14.96 4.93 -6.63
CA ALA A 27 14.84 3.80 -5.72
C ALA A 27 13.34 3.55 -5.56
N VAL A 28 12.84 2.51 -6.20
CA VAL A 28 11.45 2.09 -6.01
C VAL A 28 11.34 1.61 -4.57
N ASN A 29 10.76 2.44 -3.71
CA ASN A 29 10.61 2.15 -2.29
C ASN A 29 9.45 1.17 -2.08
N VAL A 30 9.71 -0.12 -2.32
CA VAL A 30 8.73 -1.19 -2.13
C VAL A 30 8.88 -1.81 -0.75
N PHE A 31 7.81 -1.76 0.01
CA PHE A 31 7.68 -2.36 1.33
C PHE A 31 6.75 -3.56 1.23
N ASN A 32 7.28 -4.75 1.40
CA ASN A 32 6.53 -5.99 1.32
C ASN A 32 5.92 -6.33 2.68
N ILE A 33 4.64 -6.71 2.70
CA ILE A 33 3.95 -7.12 3.93
C ILE A 33 4.65 -8.31 4.62
N ARG A 34 5.30 -9.21 3.85
CA ARG A 34 6.03 -10.36 4.39
C ARG A 34 7.26 -9.96 5.20
N ASP A 35 7.89 -8.84 4.84
CA ASP A 35 9.07 -8.31 5.57
C ASP A 35 8.67 -7.73 6.94
N ASN A 36 7.36 -7.56 7.16
CA ASN A 36 6.76 -7.12 8.41
C ASN A 36 5.91 -8.23 9.07
N ASN A 37 6.33 -9.47 8.92
CA ASN A 37 5.69 -10.68 9.48
C ASN A 37 4.31 -11.00 8.89
N GLY A 38 4.02 -10.58 7.67
CA GLY A 38 2.81 -10.98 6.96
C GLY A 38 2.84 -12.46 6.58
N ILE A 39 1.83 -13.21 7.00
CA ILE A 39 1.69 -14.66 6.79
C ILE A 39 0.51 -14.93 5.86
N PRO A 40 0.74 -15.46 4.64
CA PRO A 40 -0.31 -15.65 3.63
C PRO A 40 -1.07 -16.98 3.77
N ASP A 41 -1.52 -17.33 4.97
CA ASP A 41 -2.17 -18.60 5.27
C ASP A 41 -3.71 -18.53 5.33
N GLY A 42 -4.28 -17.34 5.15
CA GLY A 42 -5.71 -17.07 5.24
C GLY A 42 -6.31 -17.21 6.64
N LYS A 43 -5.47 -17.28 7.68
CA LYS A 43 -5.90 -17.53 9.08
C LYS A 43 -5.25 -16.54 10.06
N THR A 44 -3.95 -16.34 9.93
CA THR A 44 -3.20 -15.44 10.80
C THR A 44 -3.61 -14.00 10.50
N ASP A 45 -3.91 -13.25 11.56
CA ASP A 45 -4.27 -11.82 11.43
C ASP A 45 -3.06 -10.99 11.01
N ASN A 46 -3.13 -10.43 9.82
CA ASN A 46 -2.09 -9.60 9.23
C ASN A 46 -2.35 -8.10 9.38
N SER A 47 -3.31 -7.69 10.20
CA SER A 47 -3.63 -6.27 10.39
C SER A 47 -2.41 -5.45 10.82
N GLN A 48 -1.64 -5.96 11.80
CA GLN A 48 -0.44 -5.28 12.28
C GLN A 48 0.70 -5.27 11.24
N ALA A 49 0.85 -6.37 10.48
CA ALA A 49 1.83 -6.44 9.39
C ALA A 49 1.53 -5.41 8.30
N LEU A 50 0.25 -5.27 7.96
CA LEU A 50 -0.22 -4.29 6.97
C LEU A 50 0.01 -2.85 7.46
N LEU A 51 -0.34 -2.55 8.72
CA LEU A 51 -0.11 -1.24 9.32
C LEU A 51 1.36 -0.87 9.36
N SER A 52 2.22 -1.80 9.80
CA SER A 52 3.68 -1.55 9.86
C SER A 52 4.29 -1.34 8.46
N THR A 53 3.76 -2.03 7.45
CA THR A 53 4.19 -1.85 6.06
C THR A 53 3.74 -0.49 5.52
N TRP A 54 2.49 -0.11 5.81
CA TRP A 54 1.93 1.19 5.45
C TRP A 54 2.73 2.34 6.05
N GLU A 55 3.02 2.30 7.34
CA GLU A 55 3.78 3.35 8.03
C GLU A 55 5.15 3.60 7.40
N LYS A 56 5.80 2.54 6.91
CA LYS A 56 7.09 2.68 6.21
C LYS A 56 6.92 3.29 4.83
N ALA A 57 5.94 2.85 4.06
CA ALA A 57 5.66 3.37 2.73
C ALA A 57 5.21 4.83 2.78
N CYS A 58 4.36 5.20 3.72
CA CYS A 58 3.83 6.54 3.91
C CYS A 58 4.92 7.60 4.27
N LYS A 59 6.08 7.16 4.76
CA LYS A 59 7.21 8.04 5.13
C LYS A 59 8.14 8.40 3.97
N VAL A 60 7.89 7.90 2.77
CA VAL A 60 8.74 8.17 1.59
C VAL A 60 7.88 8.48 0.37
N ASP A 61 8.32 9.44 -0.43
CA ASP A 61 7.65 9.74 -1.70
C ASP A 61 7.74 8.55 -2.67
N GLY A 62 6.65 8.20 -3.34
CA GLY A 62 6.56 7.01 -4.18
C GLY A 62 6.61 5.70 -3.42
N GLY A 63 6.40 5.72 -2.10
CA GLY A 63 6.40 4.53 -1.28
C GLY A 63 5.30 3.55 -1.69
N THR A 64 5.67 2.30 -1.90
CA THR A 64 4.78 1.24 -2.37
C THR A 64 4.60 0.19 -1.29
N VAL A 65 3.36 -0.01 -0.83
CA VAL A 65 2.96 -1.21 -0.07
C VAL A 65 2.73 -2.34 -1.05
N LEU A 66 3.45 -3.43 -0.90
CA LEU A 66 3.26 -4.63 -1.71
C LEU A 66 2.62 -5.75 -0.88
N VAL A 67 1.43 -6.19 -1.32
CA VAL A 67 0.79 -7.42 -0.85
C VAL A 67 1.00 -8.49 -1.93
N PRO A 68 2.02 -9.35 -1.81
CA PRO A 68 2.33 -10.35 -2.83
C PRO A 68 1.30 -11.49 -2.86
N SER A 69 1.41 -12.40 -3.83
CA SER A 69 0.51 -13.55 -3.98
C SER A 69 0.37 -14.34 -2.69
N GLY A 70 -0.86 -14.70 -2.33
CA GLY A 70 -1.24 -15.41 -1.12
C GLY A 70 -2.54 -14.88 -0.55
N ILE A 71 -3.04 -15.49 0.52
CA ILE A 71 -4.29 -15.08 1.20
C ILE A 71 -3.90 -14.48 2.55
N TYR A 72 -4.11 -13.19 2.73
CA TYR A 72 -3.81 -12.46 3.95
C TYR A 72 -5.11 -12.09 4.65
N TYR A 73 -5.37 -12.78 5.76
CA TYR A 73 -6.50 -12.43 6.61
C TYR A 73 -6.20 -11.15 7.37
N VAL A 74 -7.11 -10.19 7.31
CA VAL A 74 -7.02 -8.88 7.98
C VAL A 74 -8.34 -8.61 8.68
N LYS A 75 -8.30 -8.39 10.00
CA LYS A 75 -9.52 -8.05 10.75
C LYS A 75 -10.02 -6.65 10.41
N SER A 76 -9.13 -5.68 10.56
CA SER A 76 -9.36 -4.29 10.19
C SER A 76 -8.03 -3.57 10.09
N ALA A 77 -7.96 -2.51 9.25
CA ALA A 77 -6.78 -1.66 9.15
C ALA A 77 -7.19 -0.21 8.87
N LEU A 78 -6.74 0.70 9.73
CA LEU A 78 -6.81 2.14 9.50
C LEU A 78 -5.44 2.61 8.99
N LEU A 79 -5.36 2.91 7.70
CA LEU A 79 -4.16 3.35 7.00
C LEU A 79 -4.14 4.89 6.98
N GLN A 80 -3.51 5.42 8.02
CA GLN A 80 -3.54 6.85 8.34
C GLN A 80 -2.44 7.60 7.59
N GLY A 81 -2.78 8.78 7.03
CA GLY A 81 -1.87 9.83 6.56
C GLY A 81 -1.63 10.91 7.63
N PRO A 82 -1.05 12.05 7.26
CA PRO A 82 -0.61 12.36 5.90
C PRO A 82 0.64 11.58 5.48
N CYS A 83 0.69 11.19 4.19
CA CYS A 83 1.86 10.55 3.61
C CYS A 83 2.76 11.57 2.90
N ILE A 84 4.03 11.22 2.72
CA ILE A 84 4.99 12.03 1.97
C ILE A 84 4.81 11.74 0.48
N GLY A 85 4.25 12.70 -0.27
CA GLY A 85 4.04 12.60 -1.71
C GLY A 85 3.05 11.49 -2.11
N GLN A 86 3.31 10.83 -3.22
CA GLN A 86 2.46 9.74 -3.71
C GLN A 86 2.71 8.43 -2.96
N THR A 87 1.65 7.70 -2.66
CA THR A 87 1.74 6.37 -2.04
C THR A 87 0.99 5.35 -2.90
N ILE A 88 1.62 4.22 -3.16
CA ILE A 88 1.06 3.15 -3.98
C ILE A 88 0.71 1.96 -3.08
N PHE A 89 -0.51 1.46 -3.22
CA PHE A 89 -0.98 0.25 -2.55
C PHE A 89 -1.18 -0.86 -3.58
N SER A 90 -0.17 -1.72 -3.72
CA SER A 90 -0.12 -2.76 -4.75
C SER A 90 -0.56 -4.11 -4.19
N VAL A 91 -1.71 -4.60 -4.66
CA VAL A 91 -2.28 -5.89 -4.23
C VAL A 91 -2.16 -6.91 -5.36
N MET A 92 -1.34 -7.94 -5.14
CA MET A 92 -1.15 -9.07 -6.07
C MET A 92 -1.75 -10.36 -5.51
N GLY A 93 -2.01 -10.40 -4.20
CA GLY A 93 -2.66 -11.50 -3.50
C GLY A 93 -4.10 -11.19 -3.15
N THR A 94 -4.63 -11.89 -2.16
CA THR A 94 -5.97 -11.68 -1.62
C THR A 94 -5.86 -11.10 -0.22
N LEU A 95 -6.43 -9.92 0.00
CA LEU A 95 -6.76 -9.42 1.32
C LEU A 95 -8.15 -9.94 1.68
N MET A 96 -8.28 -10.69 2.76
CA MET A 96 -9.51 -11.36 3.16
C MET A 96 -10.00 -10.82 4.51
N ALA A 97 -11.25 -10.39 4.55
CA ALA A 97 -11.88 -9.90 5.77
C ALA A 97 -12.31 -11.03 6.72
N SER A 98 -12.73 -10.64 7.94
CA SER A 98 -13.43 -11.57 8.85
C SER A 98 -14.79 -11.95 8.28
N ALA A 99 -15.13 -13.24 8.39
CA ALA A 99 -16.49 -13.72 8.11
C ALA A 99 -17.50 -13.30 9.20
N SER A 100 -17.02 -12.81 10.35
CA SER A 100 -17.86 -12.28 11.42
C SER A 100 -18.22 -10.82 11.16
N PRO A 101 -19.39 -10.35 11.64
CA PRO A 101 -19.75 -8.96 11.52
C PRO A 101 -18.64 -8.05 12.09
N LEU A 102 -18.30 -7.01 11.35
CA LEU A 102 -17.35 -6.01 11.83
C LEU A 102 -17.97 -5.22 12.97
N THR A 103 -17.17 -4.92 13.98
CA THR A 103 -17.55 -3.99 15.06
C THR A 103 -17.30 -2.53 14.64
N GLN A 104 -16.63 -2.33 13.50
CA GLN A 104 -16.27 -1.02 12.93
C GLN A 104 -16.99 -0.82 11.60
N GLU A 105 -17.20 0.45 11.22
CA GLU A 105 -17.89 0.82 9.98
C GLU A 105 -17.11 0.45 8.72
N SER A 106 -15.77 0.40 8.82
CA SER A 106 -14.88 0.09 7.70
C SER A 106 -13.95 -1.08 8.03
N TRP A 107 -13.69 -1.90 7.03
CA TRP A 107 -12.72 -2.99 7.13
C TRP A 107 -11.28 -2.50 6.88
N ILE A 108 -11.06 -1.87 5.72
CA ILE A 108 -9.82 -1.16 5.40
C ILE A 108 -10.20 0.28 5.11
N GLU A 109 -9.57 1.19 5.83
CA GLU A 109 -9.81 2.62 5.70
C GLU A 109 -8.51 3.34 5.41
N PHE A 110 -8.52 4.14 4.34
CA PHE A 110 -7.46 5.10 4.05
C PHE A 110 -7.95 6.47 4.49
N ASN A 111 -7.32 7.03 5.50
CA ASN A 111 -7.74 8.27 6.11
C ASN A 111 -6.65 9.35 5.97
N GLN A 112 -7.02 10.54 5.49
CA GLN A 112 -6.12 11.67 5.30
C GLN A 112 -4.91 11.34 4.40
N VAL A 113 -5.13 10.57 3.34
CA VAL A 113 -4.08 10.17 2.40
C VAL A 113 -4.29 10.90 1.08
N ASP A 114 -3.38 11.78 0.72
CA ASP A 114 -3.37 12.43 -0.58
C ASP A 114 -2.47 11.64 -1.54
N GLY A 115 -2.84 11.61 -2.82
CA GLY A 115 -2.04 10.93 -3.86
C GLY A 115 -1.98 9.40 -3.73
N LEU A 116 -3.02 8.77 -3.15
CA LEU A 116 -3.12 7.31 -3.09
C LEU A 116 -3.42 6.71 -4.46
N SER A 117 -2.66 5.69 -4.84
CA SER A 117 -2.91 4.85 -6.00
C SER A 117 -3.04 3.38 -5.59
N ILE A 118 -4.18 2.76 -5.87
CA ILE A 118 -4.40 1.33 -5.64
C ILE A 118 -4.19 0.59 -6.96
N THR A 119 -3.29 -0.39 -6.97
CA THR A 119 -2.87 -1.11 -8.17
C THR A 119 -2.77 -2.61 -7.92
N GLY A 120 -2.52 -3.38 -8.99
CA GLY A 120 -2.36 -4.83 -8.93
C GLY A 120 -3.57 -5.58 -9.49
N ASN A 121 -3.46 -6.90 -9.53
CA ASN A 121 -4.51 -7.82 -9.99
C ASN A 121 -5.05 -8.70 -8.86
N GLY A 122 -4.77 -8.33 -7.62
CA GLY A 122 -5.24 -9.04 -6.44
C GLY A 122 -6.71 -8.76 -6.11
N VAL A 123 -7.16 -9.30 -5.00
CA VAL A 123 -8.56 -9.29 -4.59
C VAL A 123 -8.72 -8.71 -3.19
N PHE A 124 -9.71 -7.86 -3.01
CA PHE A 124 -10.26 -7.49 -1.70
C PHE A 124 -11.50 -8.35 -1.44
N ASP A 125 -11.36 -9.40 -0.64
CA ASP A 125 -12.44 -10.31 -0.31
C ASP A 125 -13.09 -9.92 1.03
N GLY A 126 -14.18 -9.20 0.93
CA GLY A 126 -14.95 -8.72 2.10
C GLY A 126 -15.80 -9.79 2.78
N GLN A 127 -15.79 -11.05 2.35
CA GLN A 127 -16.58 -12.16 2.92
C GLN A 127 -18.09 -11.88 3.02
N GLY A 128 -18.62 -11.06 2.10
CA GLY A 128 -20.01 -10.57 2.14
C GLY A 128 -21.07 -11.65 2.15
N SER A 129 -20.82 -12.80 1.51
CA SER A 129 -21.76 -13.92 1.46
C SER A 129 -22.08 -14.51 2.84
N SER A 130 -21.10 -14.56 3.74
CA SER A 130 -21.28 -15.03 5.12
C SER A 130 -22.05 -14.01 5.97
N THR A 131 -21.86 -12.74 5.72
CA THR A 131 -22.51 -11.64 6.46
C THR A 131 -23.98 -11.51 6.08
N TRP A 132 -24.33 -11.73 4.82
CA TRP A 132 -25.72 -11.64 4.34
C TRP A 132 -26.59 -12.82 4.80
N ALA A 133 -26.03 -14.00 4.97
CA ALA A 133 -26.76 -15.18 5.46
C ALA A 133 -27.30 -15.01 6.88
N HIS A 134 -26.71 -14.13 7.70
CA HIS A 134 -27.17 -13.86 9.08
C HIS A 134 -28.26 -12.79 9.16
N ASN A 135 -28.50 -12.02 8.11
CA ASN A 135 -29.50 -10.94 8.06
C ASN A 135 -30.84 -11.38 7.45
N GLY A 136 -31.24 -12.65 7.63
CA GLY A 136 -32.46 -13.25 7.08
C GLY A 136 -33.79 -12.62 7.48
N ASN A 137 -33.83 -11.38 7.96
CA ASN A 137 -35.03 -10.63 8.27
C ASN A 137 -35.16 -9.43 7.33
N HIS A 138 -35.89 -9.61 6.23
CA HIS A 138 -36.14 -8.62 5.18
C HIS A 138 -36.80 -7.30 5.64
N ASN A 139 -37.04 -7.11 6.94
CA ASN A 139 -37.65 -5.92 7.54
C ASN A 139 -36.74 -5.15 8.48
N ALA A 140 -35.47 -5.54 8.67
CA ALA A 140 -34.52 -4.73 9.38
C ALA A 140 -34.05 -3.60 8.44
N LYS A 141 -34.27 -2.32 8.85
CA LYS A 141 -33.55 -1.19 8.28
C LYS A 141 -32.09 -1.61 8.12
N ALA A 142 -31.58 -1.55 6.89
CA ALA A 142 -30.26 -2.00 6.54
C ALA A 142 -29.18 -1.24 7.36
N SER A 143 -28.91 -1.73 8.56
CA SER A 143 -27.64 -1.56 9.25
C SER A 143 -26.80 -2.79 8.90
N SER A 144 -26.71 -3.09 7.62
CA SER A 144 -25.74 -4.03 7.12
C SER A 144 -24.41 -3.29 7.10
N THR A 145 -23.60 -3.52 8.12
CA THR A 145 -22.15 -3.22 8.05
C THR A 145 -21.56 -4.11 6.96
N CYS A 146 -21.73 -3.68 5.72
CA CYS A 146 -21.01 -4.27 4.61
C CYS A 146 -19.52 -4.01 4.85
N THR A 147 -18.71 -5.05 4.71
CA THR A 147 -17.27 -4.91 4.73
C THR A 147 -16.87 -3.94 3.63
N ALA A 148 -16.44 -2.74 3.99
CA ALA A 148 -16.13 -1.67 3.05
C ALA A 148 -14.64 -1.32 3.08
N VAL A 149 -14.12 -0.98 1.92
CA VAL A 149 -12.88 -0.23 1.79
C VAL A 149 -13.28 1.24 1.64
N SER A 150 -12.85 2.09 2.56
CA SER A 150 -13.18 3.51 2.59
C SER A 150 -11.94 4.35 2.33
N TYR A 151 -12.13 5.44 1.58
CA TYR A 151 -11.09 6.43 1.31
C TYR A 151 -11.60 7.82 1.67
N PHE A 152 -10.87 8.50 2.55
CA PHE A 152 -11.11 9.88 2.92
C PHE A 152 -9.88 10.71 2.60
N SER A 153 -10.00 11.67 1.69
CA SER A 153 -8.98 12.66 1.35
C SER A 153 -9.31 14.01 2.01
N ASN A 154 -8.28 14.76 2.39
CA ASN A 154 -8.42 16.12 2.92
C ASN A 154 -8.55 17.16 1.80
N ASN A 155 -9.35 16.94 0.78
CA ASN A 155 -9.62 18.00 -0.19
C ASN A 155 -10.50 19.08 0.49
N VAL A 156 -9.83 20.11 1.04
CA VAL A 156 -10.39 21.40 1.41
C VAL A 156 -10.02 22.41 0.31
#